data_badac2717645c167dcb7d07cbc60cc98
#
_entry.id   badac2717645c167dcb7d07cbc60cc98
#
_cell.length_a   1.000
_cell.length_b   1.000
_cell.length_c   1.000
_cell.angle_alpha   90.00
_cell.angle_beta   90.00
_cell.angle_gamma   90.00
#
_symmetry.space_group_name_H-M   'P 1'
#
loop_
_entity.id
_entity.type
_entity.pdbx_description
1 polymer ?
#
loop_
_entity_poly.entity_id
_entity_poly.type
_entity_poly.pdbx_seq_one_letter_code
_entity_poly.pdbx_strand_id
1 'polypeptide(L)'
;VNELEISLKDAHFWGMDEWYEDGSEVSMEHPLSFEKADRELCFDRIREDLRPPEQNLHFPKADVTAYRESWNGVRCVVMQGGQGDVKHWAFNDPLRREGAYADEPPSPEEYRSLATRVVELHPITLSQNARTSGGGNVTMVPQQAITVGPQETWQAERVSIWQAGTHDNPLGQRLTALMISKGVADSAVPMSLLADHPNVRFSYYLGGLGSCSVEMH
;
A
#
# COMPACT_ATOMS: atom_id res chain seq x y z
N VAL A 1 -11.50 6.89 18.29
CA VAL A 1 -12.07 8.19 17.91
C VAL A 1 -13.32 8.43 18.73
N ASN A 2 -14.42 7.72 18.51
CA ASN A 2 -15.70 7.97 19.17
C ASN A 2 -15.64 7.91 20.71
N GLU A 3 -15.06 6.85 21.26
CA GLU A 3 -14.96 6.63 22.71
C GLU A 3 -14.06 7.67 23.41
N LEU A 4 -13.03 8.14 22.72
CA LEU A 4 -12.06 9.10 23.25
C LEU A 4 -12.44 10.55 22.88
N GLU A 5 -13.55 10.75 22.19
CA GLU A 5 -14.05 12.05 21.71
C GLU A 5 -12.99 12.85 20.93
N ILE A 6 -12.14 12.18 20.15
CA ILE A 6 -11.09 12.82 19.36
C ILE A 6 -11.70 13.38 18.08
N SER A 7 -11.63 14.70 17.90
CA SER A 7 -12.05 15.34 16.65
C SER A 7 -11.04 15.11 15.54
N LEU A 8 -11.51 14.68 14.37
CA LEU A 8 -10.72 14.56 13.15
C LEU A 8 -11.08 15.63 12.12
N LYS A 9 -11.80 16.69 12.51
CA LYS A 9 -12.28 17.73 11.59
C LYS A 9 -11.17 18.49 10.86
N ASP A 10 -10.00 18.59 11.48
CA ASP A 10 -8.83 19.27 10.92
C ASP A 10 -7.80 18.27 10.36
N ALA A 11 -8.09 16.97 10.42
CA ALA A 11 -7.21 15.94 9.89
C ALA A 11 -7.53 15.64 8.42
N HIS A 12 -6.51 15.49 7.61
CA HIS A 12 -6.61 15.05 6.23
C HIS A 12 -6.18 13.58 6.10
N PHE A 13 -6.84 12.86 5.22
CA PHE A 13 -6.58 11.44 4.96
C PHE A 13 -6.39 11.20 3.47
N TRP A 14 -5.41 10.39 3.13
CA TRP A 14 -5.13 9.95 1.77
C TRP A 14 -5.29 8.44 1.67
N GLY A 15 -6.27 7.98 0.86
CA GLY A 15 -6.31 6.60 0.40
C GLY A 15 -5.07 6.32 -0.44
N MET A 16 -4.41 5.18 -0.25
CA MET A 16 -3.14 4.92 -0.92
C MET A 16 -3.30 4.39 -2.34
N ASP A 17 -4.43 3.78 -2.65
CA ASP A 17 -4.66 3.14 -3.94
C ASP A 17 -6.16 3.04 -4.28
N GLU A 18 -6.44 2.83 -5.55
CA GLU A 18 -7.75 2.44 -6.07
C GLU A 18 -7.55 1.62 -7.35
N TRP A 19 -8.49 0.76 -7.65
CA TRP A 19 -8.51 -0.03 -8.88
C TRP A 19 -8.75 0.85 -10.11
N TYR A 20 -8.17 0.44 -11.23
CA TYR A 20 -8.28 1.16 -12.49
C TYR A 20 -8.71 0.20 -13.62
N GLU A 21 -9.81 0.52 -14.28
CA GLU A 21 -10.37 -0.23 -15.41
C GLU A 21 -10.94 0.75 -16.45
N ASP A 22 -10.90 0.35 -17.70
CA ASP A 22 -11.53 1.09 -18.82
C ASP A 22 -11.18 2.58 -18.88
N GLY A 23 -9.97 2.94 -18.48
CA GLY A 23 -9.49 4.32 -18.55
C GLY A 23 -9.85 5.20 -17.36
N SER A 24 -10.43 4.63 -16.29
CA SER A 24 -10.78 5.38 -15.10
C SER A 24 -10.58 4.55 -13.81
N GLU A 25 -10.64 5.23 -12.66
CA GLU A 25 -10.82 4.52 -11.39
C GLU A 25 -12.16 3.81 -11.36
N VAL A 26 -12.25 2.69 -10.67
CA VAL A 26 -13.52 1.99 -10.49
C VAL A 26 -14.49 2.85 -9.66
N SER A 27 -15.78 2.68 -9.93
CA SER A 27 -16.80 3.38 -9.15
C SER A 27 -16.92 2.79 -7.74
N MET A 28 -17.50 3.55 -6.81
CA MET A 28 -17.82 3.04 -5.46
C MET A 28 -18.86 1.91 -5.47
N GLU A 29 -19.55 1.66 -6.60
CA GLU A 29 -20.41 0.47 -6.74
C GLU A 29 -19.59 -0.81 -7.01
N HIS A 30 -18.33 -0.69 -7.40
CA HIS A 30 -17.48 -1.83 -7.62
C HIS A 30 -17.21 -2.57 -6.30
N PRO A 31 -17.36 -3.91 -6.25
CA PRO A 31 -17.27 -4.66 -5.00
C PRO A 31 -15.88 -4.60 -4.33
N LEU A 32 -14.84 -4.28 -5.10
CA LEU A 32 -13.46 -4.21 -4.62
C LEU A 32 -12.97 -2.77 -4.41
N SER A 33 -13.79 -1.73 -4.58
CA SER A 33 -13.35 -0.34 -4.41
C SER A 33 -12.77 -0.10 -3.01
N PHE A 34 -11.57 0.45 -2.97
CA PHE A 34 -10.89 0.83 -1.72
C PHE A 34 -11.52 2.07 -1.12
N GLU A 35 -11.88 3.07 -1.93
CA GLU A 35 -12.58 4.25 -1.44
C GLU A 35 -13.87 3.87 -0.70
N LYS A 36 -14.68 2.97 -1.29
CA LYS A 36 -15.89 2.44 -0.64
C LYS A 36 -15.55 1.77 0.69
N ALA A 37 -14.56 0.88 0.68
CA ALA A 37 -14.17 0.15 1.88
C ALA A 37 -13.69 1.09 2.99
N ASP A 38 -12.87 2.09 2.67
CA ASP A 38 -12.39 3.07 3.64
C ASP A 38 -13.53 3.91 4.23
N ARG A 39 -14.50 4.31 3.40
CA ARG A 39 -15.69 5.03 3.86
C ARG A 39 -16.54 4.16 4.81
N GLU A 40 -16.97 3.01 4.34
CA GLU A 40 -17.89 2.14 5.08
C GLU A 40 -17.27 1.53 6.35
N LEU A 41 -15.99 1.17 6.31
CA LEU A 41 -15.33 0.49 7.42
C LEU A 41 -14.68 1.45 8.43
N CYS A 42 -14.39 2.69 8.02
CA CYS A 42 -13.71 3.66 8.87
C CYS A 42 -14.53 4.96 9.02
N PHE A 43 -14.60 5.80 7.97
CA PHE A 43 -15.06 7.17 8.12
C PHE A 43 -16.55 7.27 8.49
N ASP A 44 -17.42 6.46 7.91
CA ASP A 44 -18.86 6.48 8.21
C ASP A 44 -19.22 5.96 9.58
N ARG A 45 -18.30 5.24 10.22
CA ARG A 45 -18.46 4.79 11.62
C ARG A 45 -18.04 5.81 12.65
N ILE A 46 -17.44 6.92 12.23
CA ILE A 46 -17.09 8.02 13.10
C ILE A 46 -18.30 8.92 13.25
N ARG A 47 -18.63 9.31 14.48
CA ARG A 47 -19.71 10.26 14.75
C ARG A 47 -19.53 11.53 13.90
N GLU A 48 -20.63 12.07 13.39
CA GLU A 48 -20.63 13.22 12.47
C GLU A 48 -19.93 14.46 13.06
N ASP A 49 -20.08 14.69 14.37
CA ASP A 49 -19.44 15.79 15.08
C ASP A 49 -17.91 15.65 15.23
N LEU A 50 -17.36 14.44 15.00
CA LEU A 50 -15.93 14.12 15.09
C LEU A 50 -15.29 13.76 13.75
N ARG A 51 -16.11 13.43 12.73
CA ARG A 51 -15.68 12.95 11.42
C ARG A 51 -14.91 14.02 10.64
N PRO A 52 -13.88 13.65 9.85
CA PRO A 52 -13.27 14.57 8.91
C PRO A 52 -14.30 15.00 7.86
N PRO A 53 -14.30 16.27 7.44
CA PRO A 53 -15.17 16.73 6.37
C PRO A 53 -14.72 16.15 5.02
N GLU A 54 -15.62 16.06 4.06
CA GLU A 54 -15.40 15.43 2.76
C GLU A 54 -14.16 15.98 2.02
N GLN A 55 -13.94 17.28 2.06
CA GLN A 55 -12.78 17.92 1.42
C GLN A 55 -11.43 17.52 2.02
N ASN A 56 -11.43 16.85 3.17
CA ASN A 56 -10.21 16.34 3.82
C ASN A 56 -9.96 14.86 3.51
N LEU A 57 -10.81 14.23 2.71
CA LEU A 57 -10.65 12.84 2.26
C LEU A 57 -10.16 12.85 0.80
N HIS A 58 -8.95 12.37 0.59
CA HIS A 58 -8.28 12.37 -0.71
C HIS A 58 -8.12 10.94 -1.20
N PHE A 59 -8.81 10.58 -2.27
CA PHE A 59 -8.68 9.27 -2.90
C PHE A 59 -8.06 9.39 -4.28
N PRO A 60 -7.21 8.42 -4.69
CA PRO A 60 -6.61 8.46 -6.02
C PRO A 60 -7.68 8.38 -7.12
N LYS A 61 -7.53 9.20 -8.15
CA LYS A 61 -8.37 9.24 -9.33
C LYS A 61 -7.51 9.04 -10.59
N ALA A 62 -8.14 8.71 -11.71
CA ALA A 62 -7.45 8.53 -12.99
C ALA A 62 -6.60 9.75 -13.38
N ASP A 63 -7.14 10.96 -13.17
CA ASP A 63 -6.34 12.18 -13.15
C ASP A 63 -5.64 12.31 -11.78
N VAL A 64 -4.42 11.83 -11.72
CA VAL A 64 -3.59 11.86 -10.50
C VAL A 64 -3.13 13.26 -10.10
N THR A 65 -3.38 14.29 -10.92
CA THR A 65 -2.87 15.65 -10.72
C THR A 65 -3.39 16.23 -9.41
N ALA A 66 -4.71 16.24 -9.22
CA ALA A 66 -5.32 16.78 -8.01
C ALA A 66 -4.88 16.03 -6.74
N TYR A 67 -4.74 14.70 -6.82
CA TYR A 67 -4.24 13.90 -5.71
C TYR A 67 -2.79 14.25 -5.37
N ARG A 68 -1.92 14.37 -6.37
CA ARG A 68 -0.52 14.77 -6.17
C ARG A 68 -0.39 16.20 -5.64
N GLU A 69 -1.21 17.11 -6.14
CA GLU A 69 -1.23 18.50 -5.68
C GLU A 69 -1.71 18.63 -4.24
N SER A 70 -2.63 17.76 -3.78
CA SER A 70 -3.12 17.76 -2.41
C SER A 70 -2.04 17.47 -1.36
N TRP A 71 -0.89 16.92 -1.78
CA TRP A 71 0.28 16.72 -0.91
C TRP A 71 1.14 17.98 -0.74
N ASN A 72 0.94 19.01 -1.58
CA ASN A 72 1.77 20.20 -1.55
C ASN A 72 1.45 21.07 -0.33
N GLY A 73 2.49 21.37 0.45
CA GLY A 73 2.38 22.26 1.60
C GLY A 73 1.65 21.67 2.81
N VAL A 74 1.31 20.38 2.77
CA VAL A 74 0.74 19.68 3.92
C VAL A 74 1.83 18.95 4.70
N ARG A 75 1.55 18.76 6.00
CA ARG A 75 2.39 17.96 6.88
C ARG A 75 1.85 16.54 6.93
N CYS A 76 2.51 15.62 6.27
CA CYS A 76 2.17 14.20 6.38
C CYS A 76 2.75 13.62 7.68
N VAL A 77 1.90 13.42 8.68
CA VAL A 77 2.32 12.96 10.01
C VAL A 77 2.69 11.48 10.00
N VAL A 78 1.87 10.66 9.33
CA VAL A 78 2.11 9.20 9.27
C VAL A 78 1.58 8.61 7.98
N MET A 79 2.39 7.78 7.34
CA MET A 79 1.94 6.78 6.39
C MET A 79 1.80 5.45 7.12
N GLN A 80 0.63 4.84 7.02
CA GLN A 80 0.38 3.52 7.60
C GLN A 80 0.00 2.55 6.49
N GLY A 81 0.63 1.39 6.47
CA GLY A 81 0.37 0.39 5.45
C GLY A 81 0.68 -1.04 5.91
N GLY A 82 0.44 -1.97 5.03
CA GLY A 82 0.77 -3.38 5.17
C GLY A 82 1.72 -3.84 4.08
N GLN A 83 2.06 -5.13 4.12
CA GLN A 83 2.84 -5.77 3.08
C GLN A 83 1.98 -6.77 2.31
N GLY A 84 2.04 -6.73 0.98
CA GLY A 84 1.48 -7.78 0.14
C GLY A 84 2.46 -8.93 -0.13
N ASP A 85 1.97 -9.98 -0.81
CA ASP A 85 2.73 -11.21 -1.13
C ASP A 85 3.99 -10.92 -1.95
N VAL A 86 3.96 -9.92 -2.84
CA VAL A 86 5.12 -9.50 -3.64
C VAL A 86 6.11 -8.60 -2.87
N LYS A 87 5.87 -8.38 -1.57
CA LYS A 87 6.66 -7.54 -0.65
C LYS A 87 6.64 -6.06 -1.06
N HIS A 88 5.45 -5.57 -1.34
CA HIS A 88 5.15 -4.18 -1.66
C HIS A 88 4.35 -3.52 -0.52
N TRP A 89 4.20 -2.21 -0.60
CA TRP A 89 3.16 -1.43 0.09
C TRP A 89 2.29 -0.72 -0.94
N ALA A 90 1.02 -0.51 -0.66
CA ALA A 90 0.05 -0.11 -1.68
C ALA A 90 0.20 -1.02 -2.91
N PHE A 91 0.21 -0.49 -4.14
CA PHE A 91 0.57 -1.27 -5.33
C PHE A 91 1.96 -0.86 -5.90
N ASN A 92 2.89 -0.54 -5.01
CA ASN A 92 4.28 -0.34 -5.40
C ASN A 92 4.98 -1.69 -5.64
N ASP A 93 4.52 -2.38 -6.68
CA ASP A 93 5.08 -3.67 -7.13
C ASP A 93 6.52 -3.51 -7.66
N PRO A 94 7.33 -4.57 -7.66
CA PRO A 94 8.58 -4.58 -8.44
C PRO A 94 8.30 -4.21 -9.89
N LEU A 95 9.10 -3.33 -10.47
CA LEU A 95 8.95 -2.98 -11.88
C LEU A 95 9.23 -4.18 -12.77
N ARG A 96 8.55 -4.24 -13.92
CA ARG A 96 8.74 -5.31 -14.89
C ARG A 96 10.18 -5.33 -15.39
N ARG A 97 10.69 -6.54 -15.57
CA ARG A 97 12.02 -6.81 -16.14
C ARG A 97 11.96 -6.69 -17.67
N GLU A 98 11.80 -5.44 -18.15
CA GLU A 98 11.71 -5.11 -19.56
C GLU A 98 12.32 -3.73 -19.84
N GLY A 99 12.63 -3.44 -21.10
CA GLY A 99 13.19 -2.17 -21.50
C GLY A 99 14.48 -1.84 -20.74
N ALA A 100 14.52 -0.69 -20.10
CA ALA A 100 15.68 -0.23 -19.33
C ALA A 100 16.02 -1.14 -18.12
N TYR A 101 15.03 -1.92 -17.65
CA TYR A 101 15.18 -2.79 -16.49
C TYR A 101 15.22 -4.28 -16.84
N ALA A 102 15.49 -4.64 -18.11
CA ALA A 102 15.53 -6.03 -18.57
C ALA A 102 16.59 -6.87 -17.82
N ASP A 103 17.77 -6.29 -17.64
CA ASP A 103 18.90 -6.98 -17.01
C ASP A 103 18.95 -6.77 -15.50
N GLU A 104 18.72 -5.54 -15.04
CA GLU A 104 18.75 -5.18 -13.62
C GLU A 104 17.48 -4.41 -13.21
N PRO A 105 17.00 -4.54 -11.96
CA PRO A 105 15.90 -3.70 -11.47
C PRO A 105 16.36 -2.25 -11.34
N PRO A 106 15.44 -1.27 -11.23
CA PRO A 106 15.83 0.11 -10.96
C PRO A 106 16.63 0.21 -9.67
N SER A 107 17.55 1.16 -9.61
CA SER A 107 18.22 1.47 -8.34
C SER A 107 17.22 1.90 -7.27
N PRO A 108 17.57 1.80 -5.98
CA PRO A 108 16.74 2.32 -4.90
C PRO A 108 16.32 3.78 -5.09
N GLU A 109 17.21 4.62 -5.60
CA GLU A 109 16.98 6.05 -5.87
C GLU A 109 15.94 6.24 -6.98
N GLU A 110 16.10 5.51 -8.11
CA GLU A 110 15.15 5.54 -9.22
C GLU A 110 13.77 5.09 -8.77
N TYR A 111 13.70 3.98 -8.03
CA TYR A 111 12.42 3.48 -7.52
C TYR A 111 11.76 4.48 -6.56
N ARG A 112 12.52 5.10 -5.67
CA ARG A 112 12.01 6.13 -4.73
C ARG A 112 11.52 7.41 -5.42
N SER A 113 11.98 7.68 -6.63
CA SER A 113 11.53 8.85 -7.41
C SER A 113 10.15 8.66 -8.06
N LEU A 114 9.60 7.45 -8.04
CA LEU A 114 8.29 7.17 -8.61
C LEU A 114 7.19 7.87 -7.81
N ALA A 115 6.42 8.71 -8.50
CA ALA A 115 5.26 9.39 -7.94
C ALA A 115 3.98 8.55 -8.06
N THR A 116 2.87 9.06 -7.52
CA THR A 116 1.53 8.51 -7.72
C THR A 116 1.25 8.33 -9.22
N ARG A 117 0.78 7.14 -9.59
CA ARG A 117 0.64 6.72 -10.99
C ARG A 117 -0.34 5.56 -11.16
N VAL A 118 -0.79 5.37 -12.41
CA VAL A 118 -1.42 4.11 -12.83
C VAL A 118 -0.33 3.05 -13.04
N VAL A 119 -0.58 1.85 -12.54
CA VAL A 119 0.34 0.70 -12.66
C VAL A 119 -0.37 -0.52 -13.19
N GLU A 120 0.34 -1.36 -13.92
CA GLU A 120 -0.07 -2.74 -14.18
C GLU A 120 0.41 -3.62 -13.03
N LEU A 121 -0.48 -4.46 -12.53
CA LEU A 121 -0.23 -5.27 -11.35
C LEU A 121 0.64 -6.49 -11.65
N HIS A 122 1.51 -6.81 -10.72
CA HIS A 122 2.30 -8.02 -10.76
C HIS A 122 1.39 -9.27 -10.64
N PRO A 123 1.65 -10.37 -11.36
CA PRO A 123 0.84 -11.59 -11.28
C PRO A 123 0.63 -12.14 -9.86
N ILE A 124 1.63 -11.99 -8.98
CA ILE A 124 1.50 -12.36 -7.56
C ILE A 124 0.50 -11.46 -6.85
N THR A 125 0.50 -10.16 -7.14
CA THR A 125 -0.47 -9.20 -6.58
C THR A 125 -1.89 -9.54 -7.02
N LEU A 126 -2.09 -9.87 -8.29
CA LEU A 126 -3.39 -10.33 -8.81
C LEU A 126 -3.84 -11.61 -8.10
N SER A 127 -2.95 -12.60 -7.98
CA SER A 127 -3.24 -13.86 -7.30
C SER A 127 -3.59 -13.67 -5.82
N GLN A 128 -2.86 -12.78 -5.13
CA GLN A 128 -3.15 -12.43 -3.75
C GLN A 128 -4.56 -11.83 -3.61
N ASN A 129 -4.88 -10.82 -4.42
CA ASN A 129 -6.18 -10.15 -4.35
C ASN A 129 -7.33 -11.07 -4.77
N ALA A 130 -7.12 -11.97 -5.73
CA ALA A 130 -8.08 -13.02 -6.04
C ALA A 130 -8.37 -13.89 -4.81
N ARG A 131 -7.33 -14.33 -4.10
CA ARG A 131 -7.45 -15.16 -2.88
C ARG A 131 -8.11 -14.42 -1.73
N THR A 132 -7.75 -13.16 -1.48
CA THR A 132 -8.23 -12.42 -0.30
C THR A 132 -9.57 -11.74 -0.50
N SER A 133 -9.90 -11.32 -1.72
CA SER A 133 -11.05 -10.48 -2.00
C SER A 133 -11.90 -10.95 -3.18
N GLY A 134 -11.30 -11.60 -4.16
CA GLY A 134 -11.98 -12.04 -5.40
C GLY A 134 -12.60 -13.43 -5.33
N GLY A 135 -12.74 -14.04 -4.16
CA GLY A 135 -13.30 -15.39 -4.00
C GLY A 135 -12.49 -16.50 -4.71
N GLY A 136 -11.20 -16.28 -4.93
CA GLY A 136 -10.30 -17.18 -5.65
C GLY A 136 -10.30 -16.98 -7.16
N ASN A 137 -11.12 -16.08 -7.69
CA ASN A 137 -11.24 -15.84 -9.13
C ASN A 137 -10.37 -14.65 -9.56
N VAL A 138 -9.26 -14.92 -10.25
CA VAL A 138 -8.34 -13.88 -10.72
C VAL A 138 -8.97 -12.94 -11.77
N THR A 139 -9.99 -13.40 -12.50
CA THR A 139 -10.66 -12.57 -13.49
C THR A 139 -11.59 -11.51 -12.89
N MET A 140 -11.86 -11.59 -11.58
CA MET A 140 -12.60 -10.59 -10.83
C MET A 140 -11.73 -9.46 -10.29
N VAL A 141 -10.41 -9.56 -10.47
CA VAL A 141 -9.45 -8.56 -9.98
C VAL A 141 -9.01 -7.68 -11.16
N PRO A 142 -9.17 -6.36 -11.07
CA PRO A 142 -8.66 -5.45 -12.08
C PRO A 142 -7.15 -5.63 -12.30
N GLN A 143 -6.74 -5.52 -13.56
CA GLN A 143 -5.35 -5.73 -13.96
C GLN A 143 -4.45 -4.52 -13.66
N GLN A 144 -5.07 -3.37 -13.41
CA GLN A 144 -4.41 -2.11 -13.18
C GLN A 144 -4.94 -1.44 -11.91
N ALA A 145 -4.14 -0.57 -11.35
CA ALA A 145 -4.51 0.26 -10.21
C ALA A 145 -3.85 1.63 -10.28
N ILE A 146 -4.40 2.60 -9.56
CA ILE A 146 -3.75 3.86 -9.24
C ILE A 146 -3.12 3.67 -7.87
N THR A 147 -1.87 4.04 -7.70
CA THR A 147 -1.17 3.86 -6.41
C THR A 147 -0.38 5.09 -6.02
N VAL A 148 -0.39 5.42 -4.73
CA VAL A 148 0.55 6.38 -4.15
C VAL A 148 1.98 5.93 -4.45
N GLY A 149 2.85 6.88 -4.78
CA GLY A 149 4.24 6.55 -5.09
C GLY A 149 5.14 6.52 -3.86
N PRO A 150 6.33 5.93 -4.01
CA PRO A 150 7.39 6.09 -3.03
C PRO A 150 7.70 7.55 -2.75
N GLN A 151 7.67 8.43 -3.75
CA GLN A 151 7.94 9.86 -3.59
C GLN A 151 7.04 10.50 -2.52
N GLU A 152 5.74 10.23 -2.54
CA GLU A 152 4.79 10.71 -1.54
C GLU A 152 4.99 10.00 -0.18
N THR A 153 5.28 8.70 -0.20
CA THR A 153 5.56 7.93 1.02
C THR A 153 6.72 8.53 1.82
N TRP A 154 7.78 8.99 1.14
CA TRP A 154 8.94 9.59 1.81
C TRP A 154 8.68 10.99 2.39
N GLN A 155 7.54 11.61 2.08
CA GLN A 155 7.13 12.87 2.72
C GLN A 155 6.58 12.66 4.14
N ALA A 156 6.22 11.42 4.52
CA ALA A 156 5.70 11.13 5.83
C ALA A 156 6.79 11.32 6.92
N GLU A 157 6.43 11.99 8.01
CA GLU A 157 7.32 12.11 9.17
C GLU A 157 7.59 10.74 9.82
N ARG A 158 6.65 9.82 9.65
CA ARG A 158 6.72 8.45 10.14
C ARG A 158 6.06 7.48 9.17
N VAL A 159 6.74 6.37 8.92
CA VAL A 159 6.17 5.21 8.22
C VAL A 159 5.89 4.11 9.23
N SER A 160 4.67 3.59 9.24
CA SER A 160 4.22 2.53 10.15
C SER A 160 3.69 1.35 9.35
N ILE A 161 4.45 0.27 9.28
CA ILE A 161 4.10 -0.93 8.54
C ILE A 161 3.63 -2.03 9.48
N TRP A 162 2.44 -2.55 9.21
CA TRP A 162 1.85 -3.67 9.91
C TRP A 162 1.80 -4.89 9.00
N GLN A 163 2.55 -5.90 9.38
CA GLN A 163 2.62 -7.16 8.64
C GLN A 163 1.44 -8.03 9.04
N ALA A 164 0.41 -8.03 8.19
CA ALA A 164 -0.88 -8.65 8.48
C ALA A 164 -0.92 -10.18 8.26
N GLY A 165 0.20 -10.80 7.88
CA GLY A 165 0.26 -12.25 7.65
C GLY A 165 -0.06 -13.05 8.91
N THR A 166 -0.69 -14.21 8.72
CA THR A 166 -0.97 -15.18 9.76
C THR A 166 0.07 -16.29 9.79
N HIS A 167 -0.03 -17.21 10.75
CA HIS A 167 0.81 -18.41 10.81
C HIS A 167 0.75 -19.24 9.52
N ASP A 168 -0.45 -19.40 8.95
CA ASP A 168 -0.68 -20.20 7.75
C ASP A 168 -0.43 -19.41 6.44
N ASN A 169 -0.37 -18.08 6.52
CA ASN A 169 -0.17 -17.20 5.37
C ASN A 169 0.69 -15.99 5.77
N PRO A 170 2.01 -16.18 5.94
CA PRO A 170 2.89 -15.15 6.50
C PRO A 170 3.25 -14.03 5.51
N LEU A 171 2.75 -14.03 4.27
CA LEU A 171 2.99 -13.00 3.25
C LEU A 171 4.49 -12.67 3.05
N GLY A 172 5.38 -13.64 3.26
CA GLY A 172 6.82 -13.44 3.10
C GLY A 172 7.47 -12.50 4.11
N GLN A 173 6.86 -12.28 5.26
CA GLN A 173 7.39 -11.40 6.33
C GLN A 173 8.84 -11.69 6.70
N ARG A 174 9.22 -12.95 6.67
CA ARG A 174 10.55 -13.41 7.02
C ARG A 174 11.63 -12.87 6.08
N LEU A 175 11.35 -12.84 4.76
CA LEU A 175 12.29 -12.29 3.78
C LEU A 175 12.54 -10.81 4.07
N THR A 176 11.48 -10.02 4.20
CA THR A 176 11.62 -8.58 4.48
C THR A 176 12.25 -8.30 5.82
N ALA A 177 11.89 -9.05 6.87
CA ALA A 177 12.53 -8.93 8.18
C ALA A 177 14.05 -9.19 8.10
N LEU A 178 14.46 -10.21 7.34
CA LEU A 178 15.87 -10.52 7.13
C LEU A 178 16.57 -9.42 6.34
N MET A 179 16.03 -8.97 5.22
CA MET A 179 16.62 -7.92 4.39
C MET A 179 16.80 -6.62 5.20
N ILE A 180 15.74 -6.18 5.90
CA ILE A 180 15.76 -4.98 6.73
C ILE A 180 16.81 -5.12 7.84
N SER A 181 16.86 -6.27 8.53
CA SER A 181 17.83 -6.50 9.62
C SER A 181 19.28 -6.52 9.14
N LYS A 182 19.51 -6.76 7.85
CA LYS A 182 20.84 -6.79 7.22
C LYS A 182 21.16 -5.51 6.45
N GLY A 183 20.26 -4.52 6.44
CA GLY A 183 20.46 -3.29 5.69
C GLY A 183 20.49 -3.52 4.17
N VAL A 184 19.74 -4.51 3.67
CA VAL A 184 19.64 -4.79 2.24
C VAL A 184 18.42 -4.08 1.70
N ALA A 185 18.62 -3.09 0.83
CA ALA A 185 17.59 -2.36 0.11
C ALA A 185 17.64 -2.74 -1.38
N ASP A 186 16.54 -3.30 -1.89
CA ASP A 186 16.46 -3.78 -3.28
C ASP A 186 15.05 -3.53 -3.84
N SER A 187 14.96 -2.86 -4.97
CA SER A 187 13.68 -2.53 -5.62
C SER A 187 12.93 -3.75 -6.16
N ALA A 188 13.59 -4.91 -6.31
CA ALA A 188 12.94 -6.19 -6.57
C ALA A 188 12.14 -6.70 -5.34
N VAL A 189 12.37 -6.13 -4.17
CA VAL A 189 11.64 -6.35 -2.92
C VAL A 189 11.29 -4.98 -2.33
N PRO A 190 10.30 -4.26 -2.89
CA PRO A 190 10.08 -2.84 -2.61
C PRO A 190 9.96 -2.50 -1.12
N MET A 191 9.34 -3.38 -0.32
CA MET A 191 9.23 -3.19 1.12
C MET A 191 10.59 -3.02 1.82
N SER A 192 11.66 -3.59 1.27
CA SER A 192 12.99 -3.45 1.84
C SER A 192 13.53 -2.01 1.76
N LEU A 193 13.07 -1.25 0.76
CA LEU A 193 13.48 0.15 0.57
C LEU A 193 12.99 1.05 1.71
N LEU A 194 11.87 0.70 2.34
CA LEU A 194 11.33 1.49 3.46
C LEU A 194 12.25 1.47 4.70
N ALA A 195 13.19 0.53 4.77
CA ALA A 195 14.18 0.52 5.84
C ALA A 195 15.07 1.78 5.85
N ASP A 196 15.23 2.43 4.69
CA ASP A 196 16.00 3.66 4.53
C ASP A 196 15.21 4.92 4.95
N HIS A 197 13.93 4.78 5.25
CA HIS A 197 13.15 5.91 5.74
C HIS A 197 13.63 6.31 7.15
N PRO A 198 13.87 7.63 7.42
CA PRO A 198 14.49 8.08 8.65
C PRO A 198 13.68 7.76 9.91
N ASN A 199 12.40 7.50 9.80
CA ASN A 199 11.51 7.17 10.91
C ASN A 199 10.50 6.09 10.48
N VAL A 200 10.95 4.85 10.41
CA VAL A 200 10.13 3.69 10.03
C VAL A 200 9.96 2.73 11.19
N ARG A 201 8.75 2.16 11.31
CA ARG A 201 8.45 1.08 12.24
C ARG A 201 7.80 -0.07 11.49
N PHE A 202 8.40 -1.25 11.60
CA PHE A 202 7.83 -2.51 11.14
C PHE A 202 7.27 -3.30 12.33
N SER A 203 5.99 -3.67 12.24
CA SER A 203 5.32 -4.54 13.20
C SER A 203 5.06 -5.89 12.55
N TYR A 204 5.69 -6.93 13.05
CA TYR A 204 5.60 -8.29 12.54
C TYR A 204 4.72 -9.16 13.42
N TYR A 205 3.92 -10.01 12.81
CA TYR A 205 3.29 -11.12 13.51
C TYR A 205 4.34 -12.20 13.79
N LEU A 206 4.54 -12.53 15.06
CA LEU A 206 5.62 -13.46 15.47
C LEU A 206 5.50 -14.82 14.78
N GLY A 207 4.30 -15.39 14.67
CA GLY A 207 4.05 -16.63 13.94
C GLY A 207 4.38 -16.55 12.45
N GLY A 208 4.26 -15.38 11.84
CA GLY A 208 4.61 -15.13 10.44
C GLY A 208 6.11 -15.09 10.16
N LEU A 209 6.95 -14.94 11.18
CA LEU A 209 8.40 -15.08 11.05
C LEU A 209 8.82 -16.55 10.97
N GLY A 210 7.99 -17.44 11.50
CA GLY A 210 8.09 -18.89 11.37
C GLY A 210 9.37 -19.52 11.92
N SER A 211 9.42 -20.85 11.84
CA SER A 211 10.65 -21.64 12.02
C SER A 211 11.34 -21.88 10.67
N CYS A 212 12.62 -22.25 10.69
CA CYS A 212 13.35 -22.60 9.48
C CYS A 212 13.10 -24.05 9.02
N SER A 213 12.32 -24.83 9.74
CA SER A 213 12.02 -26.20 9.32
C SER A 213 11.05 -26.19 8.15
N VAL A 214 11.48 -26.69 7.03
CA VAL A 214 10.63 -27.01 5.89
C VAL A 214 10.24 -28.47 6.06
N GLU A 215 9.00 -28.69 6.44
CA GLU A 215 8.45 -30.06 6.42
C GLU A 215 7.93 -30.31 5.00
N MET A 216 8.55 -31.25 4.32
CA MET A 216 8.03 -31.80 3.07
C MET A 216 7.16 -33.02 3.45
N HIS A 217 5.86 -32.89 3.17
CA HIS A 217 4.90 -33.96 3.30
C HIS A 217 4.76 -34.72 1.99
#